data_105bd14b43cc4db51106457a88907515
#
_entry.id   105bd14b43cc4db51106457a88907515
#
_cell.length_a   1.000
_cell.length_b   1.000
_cell.length_c   1.000
_cell.angle_alpha   90.00
_cell.angle_beta   90.00
_cell.angle_gamma   90.00
#
_symmetry.space_group_name_H-M   'P 1'
#
loop_
_entity.id
_entity.type
_entity.pdbx_description
1 polymer ?
#
loop_
_entity_poly.entity_id
_entity_poly.type
_entity_poly.pdbx_seq_one_letter_code
_entity_poly.pdbx_strand_id
1 'polypeptide(L)'
;MARILFRAVASAVTLTASLSAVTTAQYSNSSSADVDAGVEDEAFGVGCSGDMEYPTTTDDATAQPRYAYLVTNPLADFITLHFKDFNLPVTDYVQVRSADPAAKDTRILQYRGNDTNGAFFSDALSASSVIVELFTDATSSVQTANASECVGFAVDSYQYLGQGSTLNGSKEEVCGADNSREAQCYSGYTNAFQASNAVARLLIKKSTGSFFCTGWLLGSEGHMVTNHHCISTQAHASNTEFEFMAEGSSCSVNCARARACVGNIRASYATLIYADEGLDYALVKLPINLSRDYGYLRLRSNGATMNERVYVPQHPAGWGKRIAMKTDDGWGSVTSLNMGGCAPNQVAYYLDTQGGSSGSPVISYSDNTVVALHHCGGCPNTAINSNNLINNMRWRGILPANACA
;
A
#
# COMPACT_ATOMS: atom_id res chain seq x y z
N MET A 1 66.89 -7.27 -16.43
CA MET A 1 65.59 -7.18 -17.03
C MET A 1 64.77 -8.41 -16.63
N ALA A 2 64.01 -8.36 -15.57
CA ALA A 2 63.19 -9.45 -15.08
C ALA A 2 61.69 -8.96 -15.14
N ARG A 3 60.93 -9.62 -15.99
CA ARG A 3 59.47 -9.42 -16.07
C ARG A 3 58.77 -10.20 -14.94
N ILE A 4 58.14 -9.50 -14.04
CA ILE A 4 57.26 -10.10 -13.00
C ILE A 4 55.88 -10.24 -13.60
N LEU A 5 55.41 -11.47 -13.78
CA LEU A 5 54.01 -11.79 -14.12
C LEU A 5 53.22 -11.82 -12.82
N PHE A 6 52.24 -10.92 -12.68
CA PHE A 6 51.19 -11.04 -11.69
C PHE A 6 50.16 -12.08 -12.20
N ARG A 7 50.02 -13.21 -11.54
CA ARG A 7 48.89 -14.10 -11.67
C ARG A 7 47.80 -13.60 -10.72
N ALA A 8 46.68 -13.18 -11.27
CA ALA A 8 45.44 -12.98 -10.53
C ALA A 8 44.86 -14.35 -10.20
N VAL A 9 44.81 -14.69 -8.92
CA VAL A 9 44.10 -15.86 -8.42
C VAL A 9 42.64 -15.39 -8.23
N ALA A 10 41.77 -15.79 -9.14
CA ALA A 10 40.32 -15.69 -8.96
C ALA A 10 39.92 -16.86 -8.04
N SER A 11 39.65 -16.55 -6.78
CA SER A 11 38.99 -17.49 -5.87
C SER A 11 37.53 -17.60 -6.26
N ALA A 12 37.19 -18.65 -7.00
CA ALA A 12 35.81 -19.05 -7.18
C ALA A 12 35.31 -19.62 -5.85
N VAL A 13 34.52 -18.87 -5.12
CA VAL A 13 33.71 -19.38 -4.01
C VAL A 13 32.58 -20.18 -4.64
N THR A 14 32.75 -21.50 -4.69
CA THR A 14 31.66 -22.42 -5.02
C THR A 14 30.70 -22.45 -3.85
N LEU A 15 29.61 -21.69 -3.96
CA LEU A 15 28.41 -21.88 -3.13
C LEU A 15 27.80 -23.24 -3.55
N THR A 16 28.04 -24.29 -2.77
CA THR A 16 27.20 -25.47 -2.81
C THR A 16 25.99 -25.25 -1.91
N ALA A 17 25.09 -24.34 -2.30
CA ALA A 17 23.74 -24.45 -1.87
C ALA A 17 23.06 -25.48 -2.76
N SER A 18 22.47 -26.50 -2.16
CA SER A 18 21.58 -27.41 -2.88
C SER A 18 20.42 -26.57 -3.43
N LEU A 19 20.55 -26.12 -4.66
CA LEU A 19 19.46 -25.55 -5.42
C LEU A 19 18.45 -26.67 -5.65
N SER A 20 17.45 -26.77 -4.81
CA SER A 20 16.22 -27.46 -5.13
C SER A 20 15.59 -26.75 -6.33
N ALA A 21 15.14 -27.54 -7.28
CA ALA A 21 14.76 -27.17 -8.63
C ALA A 21 14.01 -25.84 -8.72
N VAL A 22 14.50 -24.94 -9.57
CA VAL A 22 13.74 -23.79 -10.06
C VAL A 22 12.56 -24.35 -10.86
N THR A 23 11.40 -24.45 -10.24
CA THR A 23 10.16 -24.69 -10.96
C THR A 23 9.77 -23.38 -11.64
N THR A 24 9.95 -23.33 -12.94
CA THR A 24 9.38 -22.24 -13.75
C THR A 24 7.88 -22.45 -13.80
N ALA A 25 7.13 -21.52 -13.18
CA ALA A 25 5.68 -21.47 -13.30
C ALA A 25 5.30 -21.40 -14.79
N GLN A 26 4.51 -22.37 -15.26
CA GLN A 26 3.95 -22.33 -16.62
C GLN A 26 2.81 -21.33 -16.67
N TYR A 27 3.00 -20.30 -17.45
CA TYR A 27 2.02 -19.25 -17.75
C TYR A 27 0.75 -19.84 -18.37
N SER A 28 -0.36 -19.83 -17.64
CA SER A 28 -1.68 -20.10 -18.22
C SER A 28 -2.29 -18.80 -18.70
N ASN A 29 -2.39 -18.63 -20.02
CA ASN A 29 -3.16 -17.56 -20.64
C ASN A 29 -4.66 -17.76 -20.36
N SER A 30 -5.19 -17.16 -19.31
CA SER A 30 -6.63 -16.95 -19.14
C SER A 30 -6.97 -15.51 -19.47
N SER A 31 -7.65 -15.34 -20.59
CA SER A 31 -8.25 -14.07 -21.02
C SER A 31 -9.50 -13.78 -20.20
N SER A 32 -9.40 -12.99 -19.16
CA SER A 32 -10.54 -12.27 -18.57
C SER A 32 -10.06 -10.91 -18.07
N ALA A 33 -10.77 -9.87 -18.49
CA ALA A 33 -10.38 -8.48 -18.36
C ALA A 33 -10.84 -7.90 -17.00
N ASP A 34 -10.25 -8.38 -15.91
CA ASP A 34 -10.36 -7.76 -14.60
C ASP A 34 -8.97 -7.77 -13.99
N VAL A 35 -8.33 -6.61 -13.94
CA VAL A 35 -6.97 -6.50 -13.41
C VAL A 35 -7.01 -6.04 -11.96
N ASP A 36 -7.48 -6.93 -11.10
CA ASP A 36 -7.02 -6.98 -9.71
C ASP A 36 -5.57 -7.49 -9.71
N ALA A 37 -4.78 -7.11 -8.68
CA ALA A 37 -3.46 -7.67 -8.52
C ALA A 37 -3.56 -9.19 -8.58
N GLY A 38 -2.83 -9.82 -9.50
CA GLY A 38 -2.86 -11.25 -9.68
C GLY A 38 -2.45 -11.96 -8.38
N VAL A 39 -3.08 -13.09 -8.12
CA VAL A 39 -2.68 -14.02 -7.06
C VAL A 39 -2.14 -15.26 -7.74
N GLU A 40 -0.92 -15.66 -7.37
CA GLU A 40 -0.31 -16.90 -7.84
C GLU A 40 -0.09 -17.82 -6.65
N ASP A 41 -0.49 -19.08 -6.82
CA ASP A 41 -0.22 -20.12 -5.85
C ASP A 41 1.27 -20.50 -5.92
N GLU A 42 1.96 -20.39 -4.80
CA GLU A 42 3.39 -20.70 -4.67
C GLU A 42 3.63 -21.25 -3.28
N ALA A 43 3.79 -22.57 -3.15
CA ALA A 43 3.92 -23.24 -1.86
C ALA A 43 5.39 -23.54 -1.54
N PHE A 44 5.91 -22.94 -0.47
CA PHE A 44 7.24 -23.23 0.07
C PHE A 44 7.31 -22.88 1.56
N GLY A 45 8.33 -23.37 2.25
CA GLY A 45 8.53 -23.04 3.66
C GLY A 45 9.43 -24.04 4.40
N VAL A 46 9.48 -23.87 5.71
CA VAL A 46 10.35 -24.66 6.61
C VAL A 46 9.57 -25.04 7.87
N GLY A 47 9.65 -26.29 8.26
CA GLY A 47 8.88 -26.86 9.37
C GLY A 47 7.41 -27.01 9.01
N CYS A 48 6.54 -27.09 9.96
CA CYS A 48 5.06 -27.14 9.87
C CYS A 48 4.49 -27.68 8.55
N SER A 49 4.03 -26.75 7.70
CA SER A 49 3.48 -27.03 6.36
C SER A 49 4.51 -26.78 5.25
N GLY A 50 5.77 -26.57 5.62
CA GLY A 50 6.85 -26.30 4.67
C GLY A 50 7.38 -27.56 4.00
N ASP A 51 8.15 -27.37 2.96
CA ASP A 51 8.79 -28.42 2.15
C ASP A 51 10.10 -28.95 2.76
N MET A 52 10.61 -28.32 3.81
CA MET A 52 11.80 -28.71 4.57
C MET A 52 11.54 -28.82 6.07
N GLU A 53 12.28 -29.71 6.74
CA GLU A 53 12.31 -29.75 8.20
C GLU A 53 12.96 -28.47 8.77
N TYR A 54 12.49 -28.03 9.94
CA TYR A 54 13.09 -26.87 10.62
C TYR A 54 14.54 -27.21 11.05
N PRO A 55 15.53 -26.34 10.72
CA PRO A 55 16.93 -26.63 11.04
C PRO A 55 17.18 -26.60 12.54
N THR A 56 17.65 -27.72 13.10
CA THR A 56 17.92 -27.90 14.54
C THR A 56 19.42 -27.90 14.87
N THR A 57 20.28 -27.63 13.90
CA THR A 57 21.74 -27.76 14.07
C THR A 57 22.38 -26.53 14.71
N THR A 58 23.29 -26.80 15.64
CA THR A 58 24.07 -25.84 16.43
C THR A 58 25.31 -25.28 15.74
N ASP A 59 25.44 -25.46 14.42
CA ASP A 59 26.63 -24.98 13.70
C ASP A 59 26.64 -23.45 13.62
N ASP A 60 27.77 -22.87 13.97
CA ASP A 60 28.07 -21.47 14.27
C ASP A 60 28.04 -20.56 13.01
N ALA A 61 26.96 -20.57 12.25
CA ALA A 61 26.84 -19.82 11.02
C ALA A 61 25.66 -18.81 11.06
N THR A 62 25.65 -17.93 12.05
CA THR A 62 24.66 -16.84 12.19
C THR A 62 24.67 -15.83 11.03
N ALA A 63 25.68 -15.88 10.17
CA ALA A 63 25.84 -14.96 9.03
C ALA A 63 25.23 -15.46 7.72
N GLN A 64 24.81 -16.72 7.64
CA GLN A 64 24.25 -17.31 6.41
C GLN A 64 22.82 -17.81 6.63
N PRO A 65 21.92 -17.62 5.65
CA PRO A 65 20.58 -18.16 5.76
C PRO A 65 20.60 -19.70 5.77
N ARG A 66 19.78 -20.31 6.61
CA ARG A 66 19.59 -21.76 6.67
C ARG A 66 18.63 -22.27 5.59
N TYR A 67 17.83 -21.38 5.06
CA TYR A 67 16.91 -21.63 3.94
C TYR A 67 16.85 -20.38 3.07
N ALA A 68 16.74 -20.58 1.76
CA ALA A 68 16.52 -19.50 0.81
C ALA A 68 15.62 -19.98 -0.32
N TYR A 69 14.63 -19.18 -0.66
CA TYR A 69 13.70 -19.43 -1.76
C TYR A 69 13.54 -18.17 -2.65
N LEU A 70 13.53 -18.38 -3.96
CA LEU A 70 13.42 -17.31 -4.95
C LEU A 70 12.03 -17.32 -5.59
N VAL A 71 11.26 -16.27 -5.37
CA VAL A 71 9.98 -16.00 -6.08
C VAL A 71 10.27 -15.04 -7.22
N THR A 72 9.86 -15.36 -8.44
CA THR A 72 10.09 -14.52 -9.63
C THR A 72 8.85 -14.42 -10.47
N ASN A 73 8.45 -13.18 -10.78
CA ASN A 73 7.43 -12.88 -11.78
C ASN A 73 7.88 -11.68 -12.63
N PRO A 74 8.36 -11.91 -13.87
CA PRO A 74 8.90 -10.85 -14.73
C PRO A 74 7.91 -9.74 -15.07
N LEU A 75 6.61 -9.99 -14.90
CA LEU A 75 5.54 -9.01 -15.16
C LEU A 75 5.22 -8.17 -13.92
N ALA A 76 5.72 -8.53 -12.74
CA ALA A 76 5.36 -7.86 -11.50
C ALA A 76 6.00 -6.47 -11.39
N ASP A 77 5.20 -5.47 -11.04
CA ASP A 77 5.64 -4.16 -10.54
C ASP A 77 5.95 -4.22 -9.04
N PHE A 78 5.30 -5.12 -8.31
CA PHE A 78 5.61 -5.46 -6.92
C PHE A 78 5.25 -6.92 -6.62
N ILE A 79 5.83 -7.46 -5.55
CA ILE A 79 5.50 -8.76 -4.97
C ILE A 79 5.22 -8.58 -3.48
N THR A 80 4.14 -9.19 -3.00
CA THR A 80 3.82 -9.39 -1.58
C THR A 80 3.50 -10.85 -1.34
N LEU A 81 4.03 -11.45 -0.28
CA LEU A 81 3.87 -12.86 0.04
C LEU A 81 2.73 -13.04 1.04
N HIS A 82 1.96 -14.11 0.90
CA HIS A 82 1.04 -14.56 1.93
C HIS A 82 1.69 -15.68 2.75
N PHE A 83 2.03 -15.38 3.99
CA PHE A 83 2.44 -16.37 4.96
C PHE A 83 1.16 -17.01 5.52
N LYS A 84 0.98 -18.30 5.24
CA LYS A 84 -0.16 -19.09 5.72
C LYS A 84 0.02 -19.50 7.17
N ASP A 85 1.24 -19.91 7.51
CA ASP A 85 1.67 -20.27 8.85
C ASP A 85 2.98 -19.57 9.17
N PHE A 86 3.09 -19.04 10.38
CA PHE A 86 4.31 -18.41 10.86
C PHE A 86 4.41 -18.57 12.38
N ASN A 87 5.37 -19.34 12.84
CA ASN A 87 5.65 -19.57 14.25
C ASN A 87 7.12 -19.87 14.44
N LEU A 88 7.94 -18.83 14.61
CA LEU A 88 9.37 -18.94 14.78
C LEU A 88 9.78 -18.75 16.25
N PRO A 89 10.91 -19.35 16.68
CA PRO A 89 11.59 -18.96 17.90
C PRO A 89 11.87 -17.45 17.93
N VAL A 90 11.90 -16.86 19.12
CA VAL A 90 12.05 -15.41 19.31
C VAL A 90 13.32 -14.82 18.69
N THR A 91 14.39 -15.64 18.63
CA THR A 91 15.70 -15.25 18.10
C THR A 91 15.77 -15.38 16.58
N ASP A 92 14.89 -16.17 15.99
CA ASP A 92 14.91 -16.49 14.58
C ASP A 92 14.05 -15.52 13.77
N TYR A 93 14.39 -15.35 12.49
CA TYR A 93 13.62 -14.45 11.63
C TYR A 93 13.65 -14.88 10.17
N VAL A 94 12.57 -14.56 9.48
CA VAL A 94 12.51 -14.60 8.02
C VAL A 94 12.82 -13.21 7.49
N GLN A 95 13.70 -13.15 6.49
CA GLN A 95 14.04 -11.95 5.74
C GLN A 95 13.50 -12.06 4.32
N VAL A 96 12.85 -10.97 3.85
CA VAL A 96 12.42 -10.85 2.46
C VAL A 96 13.06 -9.60 1.86
N ARG A 97 13.70 -9.76 0.71
CA ARG A 97 14.37 -8.66 0.00
C ARG A 97 14.28 -8.84 -1.51
N SER A 98 14.50 -7.78 -2.27
CA SER A 98 14.64 -7.91 -3.72
C SER A 98 15.80 -8.85 -4.08
N ALA A 99 15.58 -9.69 -5.08
CA ALA A 99 16.63 -10.51 -5.69
C ALA A 99 17.48 -9.72 -6.70
N ASP A 100 16.95 -8.61 -7.22
CA ASP A 100 17.65 -7.72 -8.15
C ASP A 100 18.52 -6.71 -7.37
N PRO A 101 19.86 -6.78 -7.49
CA PRO A 101 20.75 -5.82 -6.82
C PRO A 101 20.61 -4.39 -7.36
N ALA A 102 20.01 -4.20 -8.54
CA ALA A 102 19.73 -2.89 -9.13
C ALA A 102 18.31 -2.38 -8.82
N ALA A 103 17.54 -3.11 -8.01
CA ALA A 103 16.21 -2.70 -7.61
C ALA A 103 16.22 -1.34 -6.91
N LYS A 104 15.23 -0.50 -7.24
CA LYS A 104 15.04 0.80 -6.56
C LYS A 104 14.54 0.65 -5.13
N ASP A 105 13.77 -0.41 -4.87
CA ASP A 105 13.31 -0.75 -3.53
C ASP A 105 14.36 -1.65 -2.87
N THR A 106 15.21 -1.05 -2.05
CA THR A 106 16.30 -1.72 -1.34
C THR A 106 15.93 -2.12 0.09
N ARG A 107 14.65 -2.08 0.43
CA ARG A 107 14.20 -2.49 1.77
C ARG A 107 14.48 -3.96 2.00
N ILE A 108 14.82 -4.25 3.25
CA ILE A 108 14.94 -5.60 3.79
C ILE A 108 13.84 -5.73 4.85
N LEU A 109 12.88 -6.60 4.58
CA LEU A 109 11.77 -6.89 5.48
C LEU A 109 12.19 -8.01 6.41
N GLN A 110 11.97 -7.87 7.72
CA GLN A 110 12.28 -8.91 8.69
C GLN A 110 11.04 -9.21 9.54
N TYR A 111 10.70 -10.48 9.65
CA TYR A 111 9.58 -11.01 10.42
C TYR A 111 10.12 -11.95 11.48
N ARG A 112 9.81 -11.67 12.76
CA ARG A 112 10.29 -12.42 13.93
C ARG A 112 9.14 -13.08 14.64
N GLY A 113 9.39 -14.18 15.32
CA GLY A 113 8.35 -14.93 16.01
C GLY A 113 7.65 -14.21 17.16
N ASN A 114 8.23 -13.13 17.71
CA ASN A 114 7.60 -12.31 18.73
C ASN A 114 6.78 -11.14 18.18
N ASP A 115 6.98 -10.78 16.90
CA ASP A 115 6.35 -9.62 16.28
C ASP A 115 5.15 -10.05 15.41
N THR A 116 5.18 -11.30 14.93
CA THR A 116 4.22 -11.82 13.97
C THR A 116 3.96 -13.30 14.25
N ASN A 117 2.72 -13.72 14.20
CA ASN A 117 2.30 -15.11 14.39
C ASN A 117 1.07 -15.41 13.51
N GLY A 118 0.97 -16.65 13.03
CA GLY A 118 -0.13 -17.13 12.19
C GLY A 118 -0.06 -16.64 10.75
N ALA A 119 -1.22 -16.36 10.14
CA ALA A 119 -1.32 -15.96 8.74
C ALA A 119 -1.28 -14.43 8.57
N PHE A 120 -0.47 -13.94 7.63
CA PHE A 120 -0.37 -12.53 7.30
C PHE A 120 0.21 -12.30 5.90
N PHE A 121 0.08 -11.09 5.39
CA PHE A 121 0.78 -10.65 4.17
C PHE A 121 2.06 -9.90 4.52
N SER A 122 3.14 -10.20 3.82
CA SER A 122 4.36 -9.36 3.89
C SER A 122 4.08 -7.94 3.41
N ASP A 123 4.96 -6.99 3.76
CA ASP A 123 5.00 -5.74 3.03
C ASP A 123 5.37 -5.99 1.57
N ALA A 124 4.78 -5.20 0.66
CA ALA A 124 5.07 -5.32 -0.75
C ALA A 124 6.44 -4.71 -1.08
N LEU A 125 7.25 -5.44 -1.83
CA LEU A 125 8.50 -4.96 -2.41
C LEU A 125 8.28 -4.61 -3.89
N SER A 126 8.70 -3.42 -4.30
CA SER A 126 8.66 -2.99 -5.70
C SER A 126 9.77 -3.69 -6.50
N ALA A 127 9.53 -4.95 -6.84
CA ALA A 127 10.47 -5.84 -7.50
C ALA A 127 9.72 -6.89 -8.32
N SER A 128 10.36 -7.40 -9.37
CA SER A 128 9.89 -8.55 -10.16
C SER A 128 10.41 -9.89 -9.62
N SER A 129 11.28 -9.87 -8.62
CA SER A 129 11.77 -11.05 -7.94
C SER A 129 12.19 -10.73 -6.51
N VAL A 130 11.87 -11.64 -5.58
CA VAL A 130 12.23 -11.53 -4.16
C VAL A 130 12.87 -12.82 -3.66
N ILE A 131 13.80 -12.69 -2.73
CA ILE A 131 14.39 -13.84 -2.00
C ILE A 131 13.80 -13.84 -0.59
N VAL A 132 13.35 -15.01 -0.16
CA VAL A 132 12.91 -15.33 1.21
C VAL A 132 13.98 -16.15 1.88
N GLU A 133 14.52 -15.66 2.99
CA GLU A 133 15.67 -16.27 3.69
C GLU A 133 15.33 -16.49 5.17
N LEU A 134 15.58 -17.69 5.70
CA LEU A 134 15.47 -17.99 7.13
C LEU A 134 16.83 -17.87 7.80
N PHE A 135 16.89 -17.10 8.87
CA PHE A 135 18.05 -17.02 9.76
C PHE A 135 17.68 -17.58 11.13
N THR A 136 18.50 -18.50 11.64
CA THR A 136 18.33 -19.11 12.96
C THR A 136 19.53 -18.78 13.84
N ASP A 137 19.26 -18.56 15.13
CA ASP A 137 20.33 -18.41 16.13
C ASP A 137 20.72 -19.79 16.66
N ALA A 138 22.03 -20.04 16.82
CA ALA A 138 22.56 -21.28 17.38
C ALA A 138 22.09 -21.57 18.81
N THR A 139 21.58 -20.53 19.52
CA THR A 139 21.02 -20.66 20.87
C THR A 139 19.51 -20.86 20.88
N SER A 140 18.88 -20.89 19.70
CA SER A 140 17.44 -21.01 19.59
C SER A 140 17.02 -22.43 20.07
N SER A 141 16.61 -22.52 21.32
CA SER A 141 15.96 -23.73 21.80
C SER A 141 14.54 -23.78 21.22
N VAL A 142 14.20 -24.84 20.53
CA VAL A 142 12.85 -25.17 20.03
C VAL A 142 11.78 -25.11 21.16
N GLN A 143 12.19 -24.85 22.41
CA GLN A 143 11.36 -24.89 23.61
C GLN A 143 10.49 -23.64 23.88
N THR A 144 10.60 -22.58 23.08
CA THR A 144 9.82 -21.34 23.30
C THR A 144 8.61 -21.16 22.37
N ALA A 145 8.44 -22.00 21.37
CA ALA A 145 7.19 -22.15 20.68
C ALA A 145 6.21 -22.90 21.61
N ASN A 146 4.94 -22.49 21.65
CA ASN A 146 3.90 -23.27 22.33
C ASN A 146 4.04 -24.73 21.93
N ALA A 147 4.30 -25.63 22.88
CA ALA A 147 4.64 -27.04 22.61
C ALA A 147 3.53 -27.82 21.87
N SER A 148 2.40 -27.19 21.59
CA SER A 148 1.28 -27.72 20.78
C SER A 148 1.26 -27.18 19.35
N GLU A 149 2.08 -26.19 19.01
CA GLU A 149 2.12 -25.56 17.69
C GLU A 149 3.43 -25.90 16.98
N CYS A 150 3.34 -26.18 15.70
CA CYS A 150 4.46 -26.49 14.86
C CYS A 150 5.39 -25.28 14.70
N VAL A 151 6.71 -25.50 14.73
CA VAL A 151 7.73 -24.45 14.49
C VAL A 151 8.05 -24.36 13.02
N GLY A 152 8.07 -23.14 12.48
CA GLY A 152 8.42 -22.88 11.10
C GLY A 152 7.59 -21.77 10.46
N PHE A 153 7.65 -21.70 9.14
CA PHE A 153 6.78 -20.86 8.33
C PHE A 153 6.41 -21.55 7.03
N ALA A 154 5.26 -21.19 6.48
CA ALA A 154 4.82 -21.59 5.15
C ALA A 154 4.24 -20.40 4.39
N VAL A 155 4.64 -20.23 3.15
CA VAL A 155 4.02 -19.36 2.15
C VAL A 155 3.15 -20.23 1.27
N ASP A 156 1.94 -19.80 0.93
CA ASP A 156 1.03 -20.53 0.03
C ASP A 156 0.76 -19.77 -1.27
N SER A 157 0.99 -18.46 -1.29
CA SER A 157 0.75 -17.63 -2.46
C SER A 157 1.54 -16.33 -2.40
N TYR A 158 1.63 -15.67 -3.54
CA TYR A 158 2.07 -14.29 -3.62
C TYR A 158 1.11 -13.47 -4.49
N GLN A 159 1.09 -12.16 -4.25
CA GLN A 159 0.31 -11.22 -5.04
C GLN A 159 1.24 -10.26 -5.77
N TYR A 160 0.82 -9.87 -6.96
CA TYR A 160 1.58 -8.95 -7.81
C TYR A 160 0.65 -8.10 -8.66
N LEU A 161 1.10 -6.95 -9.11
CA LEU A 161 0.45 -6.19 -10.17
C LEU A 161 1.31 -6.26 -11.43
N GLY A 162 0.70 -6.67 -12.53
CA GLY A 162 1.39 -6.80 -13.81
C GLY A 162 1.74 -5.44 -14.42
N GLN A 163 2.88 -5.36 -15.09
CA GLN A 163 3.32 -4.16 -15.79
C GLN A 163 2.28 -3.73 -16.84
N GLY A 164 1.86 -2.46 -16.76
CA GLY A 164 0.85 -1.91 -17.66
C GLY A 164 -0.59 -2.31 -17.34
N SER A 165 -0.83 -3.02 -16.23
CA SER A 165 -2.16 -3.28 -15.74
C SER A 165 -2.85 -1.95 -15.42
N THR A 166 -3.96 -1.68 -16.10
CA THR A 166 -4.90 -0.64 -15.69
C THR A 166 -5.87 -1.27 -14.71
N LEU A 167 -6.10 -0.62 -13.56
CA LEU A 167 -7.11 -1.07 -12.60
C LEU A 167 -8.51 -0.90 -13.23
N ASN A 168 -8.90 -1.87 -14.05
CA ASN A 168 -10.21 -1.91 -14.71
C ASN A 168 -11.23 -2.50 -13.72
N GLY A 169 -11.87 -1.67 -12.95
CA GLY A 169 -12.92 -2.14 -12.03
C GLY A 169 -13.54 -1.02 -11.22
N SER A 170 -12.87 0.11 -11.11
CA SER A 170 -13.43 1.27 -10.44
C SER A 170 -14.28 2.09 -11.40
N LYS A 171 -15.42 2.52 -10.92
CA LYS A 171 -16.27 3.49 -11.61
C LYS A 171 -15.70 4.93 -11.54
N GLU A 172 -14.38 5.08 -11.42
CA GLU A 172 -13.70 6.37 -11.35
C GLU A 172 -13.19 6.74 -12.73
N GLU A 173 -13.41 7.97 -13.16
CA GLU A 173 -13.17 8.37 -14.54
C GLU A 173 -12.41 9.69 -14.67
N VAL A 174 -11.61 9.74 -15.72
CA VAL A 174 -11.03 10.96 -16.28
C VAL A 174 -12.09 11.62 -17.16
N CYS A 175 -12.42 12.88 -16.86
CA CYS A 175 -13.42 13.63 -17.61
C CYS A 175 -12.79 14.49 -18.71
N GLY A 176 -12.61 13.91 -19.89
CA GLY A 176 -11.89 14.53 -21.00
C GLY A 176 -10.41 14.14 -21.01
N ALA A 177 -9.49 15.11 -21.02
CA ALA A 177 -8.08 14.87 -20.86
C ALA A 177 -7.68 14.77 -19.38
N ASP A 178 -6.73 13.88 -19.02
CA ASP A 178 -6.19 13.85 -17.65
C ASP A 178 -5.38 15.13 -17.37
N ASN A 179 -6.01 16.05 -16.65
CA ASN A 179 -5.42 17.32 -16.21
C ASN A 179 -4.78 17.23 -14.81
N SER A 180 -4.83 16.06 -14.14
CA SER A 180 -4.10 15.84 -12.90
C SER A 180 -2.58 15.89 -13.17
N ARG A 181 -1.80 16.33 -12.20
CA ARG A 181 -0.34 16.43 -12.33
C ARG A 181 0.35 15.88 -11.09
N GLU A 182 1.62 15.51 -11.26
CA GLU A 182 2.49 15.17 -10.14
C GLU A 182 2.38 16.23 -9.03
N ALA A 183 2.32 15.81 -7.77
CA ALA A 183 2.15 16.72 -6.64
C ALA A 183 3.18 17.85 -6.63
N GLN A 184 4.42 17.55 -6.99
CA GLN A 184 5.53 18.51 -7.07
C GLN A 184 5.33 19.64 -8.10
N CYS A 185 4.45 19.48 -9.09
CA CYS A 185 4.06 20.55 -10.02
C CYS A 185 3.31 21.68 -9.32
N TYR A 186 2.78 21.40 -8.13
CA TYR A 186 2.02 22.35 -7.32
C TYR A 186 2.80 22.91 -6.12
N SER A 187 4.12 22.69 -6.04
CA SER A 187 4.96 23.21 -4.95
C SER A 187 4.89 24.74 -4.78
N GLY A 188 4.58 25.48 -5.86
CA GLY A 188 4.29 26.91 -5.81
C GLY A 188 2.93 27.28 -5.20
N TYR A 189 2.01 26.30 -5.04
CA TYR A 189 0.70 26.45 -4.37
C TYR A 189 0.82 25.94 -2.94
N THR A 190 1.55 26.65 -2.10
CA THR A 190 2.09 26.19 -0.83
C THR A 190 1.04 25.49 0.05
N ASN A 191 -0.17 26.06 0.17
CA ASN A 191 -1.21 25.48 1.02
C ASN A 191 -1.73 24.13 0.49
N ALA A 192 -2.01 24.05 -0.82
CA ALA A 192 -2.51 22.83 -1.45
C ALA A 192 -1.42 21.71 -1.43
N PHE A 193 -0.18 22.09 -1.71
CA PHE A 193 0.95 21.16 -1.67
C PHE A 193 1.20 20.65 -0.24
N GLN A 194 1.20 21.53 0.77
CA GLN A 194 1.35 21.12 2.17
C GLN A 194 0.18 20.25 2.65
N ALA A 195 -1.06 20.59 2.30
CA ALA A 195 -2.22 19.77 2.64
C ALA A 195 -2.12 18.35 2.07
N SER A 196 -1.51 18.20 0.88
CA SER A 196 -1.30 16.90 0.25
C SER A 196 -0.32 15.99 1.01
N ASN A 197 0.50 16.51 1.94
CA ASN A 197 1.41 15.69 2.74
C ASN A 197 0.66 14.75 3.70
N ALA A 198 -0.55 15.14 4.13
CA ALA A 198 -1.40 14.31 4.97
C ALA A 198 -2.08 13.15 4.20
N VAL A 199 -1.88 13.06 2.88
CA VAL A 199 -2.50 12.06 2.01
C VAL A 199 -1.52 10.92 1.74
N ALA A 200 -2.00 9.69 1.88
CA ALA A 200 -1.24 8.46 1.72
C ALA A 200 -1.81 7.57 0.62
N ARG A 201 -0.93 6.85 -0.06
CA ARG A 201 -1.26 5.70 -0.89
C ARG A 201 -1.53 4.50 0.01
N LEU A 202 -2.67 3.84 -0.20
CA LEU A 202 -3.04 2.63 0.50
C LEU A 202 -2.90 1.43 -0.43
N LEU A 203 -2.25 0.37 0.03
CA LEU A 203 -2.28 -0.94 -0.62
C LEU A 203 -3.00 -1.90 0.32
N ILE A 204 -4.22 -2.28 -0.05
CA ILE A 204 -5.06 -3.19 0.71
C ILE A 204 -4.88 -4.60 0.15
N LYS A 205 -4.42 -5.54 0.99
CA LYS A 205 -4.17 -6.93 0.62
C LYS A 205 -5.33 -7.80 1.11
N LYS A 206 -5.98 -8.50 0.18
CA LYS A 206 -7.05 -9.47 0.45
C LYS A 206 -6.65 -10.83 -0.11
N SER A 207 -7.27 -11.91 0.35
CA SER A 207 -7.05 -13.24 -0.22
C SER A 207 -7.34 -13.34 -1.72
N THR A 208 -8.20 -12.46 -2.25
CA THR A 208 -8.57 -12.40 -3.67
C THR A 208 -7.66 -11.50 -4.52
N GLY A 209 -6.68 -10.82 -3.92
CA GLY A 209 -5.77 -9.90 -4.57
C GLY A 209 -5.64 -8.56 -3.84
N SER A 210 -4.63 -7.78 -4.22
CA SER A 210 -4.38 -6.45 -3.67
C SER A 210 -4.94 -5.37 -4.58
N PHE A 211 -5.36 -4.25 -3.99
CA PHE A 211 -5.82 -3.09 -4.75
C PHE A 211 -5.41 -1.79 -4.03
N PHE A 212 -5.45 -0.69 -4.78
CA PHE A 212 -5.05 0.61 -4.26
C PHE A 212 -6.26 1.47 -3.90
N CYS A 213 -6.05 2.27 -2.87
CA CYS A 213 -6.92 3.38 -2.48
C CYS A 213 -6.06 4.57 -2.02
N THR A 214 -6.73 5.65 -1.73
CA THR A 214 -6.16 6.84 -1.10
C THR A 214 -6.77 7.00 0.30
N GLY A 215 -5.97 7.47 1.26
CA GLY A 215 -6.45 7.85 2.59
C GLY A 215 -5.75 9.10 3.07
N TRP A 216 -6.27 9.74 4.11
CA TRP A 216 -5.69 10.97 4.65
C TRP A 216 -5.87 11.09 6.15
N LEU A 217 -4.90 11.74 6.81
CA LEU A 217 -4.91 11.97 8.25
C LEU A 217 -5.99 12.99 8.63
N LEU A 218 -6.90 12.57 9.51
CA LEU A 218 -8.01 13.38 10.04
C LEU A 218 -7.75 13.73 11.49
N GLY A 219 -7.64 15.04 11.78
CA GLY A 219 -7.40 15.51 13.14
C GLY A 219 -6.03 15.13 13.69
N SER A 220 -5.78 15.47 14.95
CA SER A 220 -4.42 15.48 15.52
C SER A 220 -3.97 14.18 16.18
N GLU A 221 -4.76 13.10 16.09
CA GLU A 221 -4.53 11.91 16.90
C GLU A 221 -4.08 10.68 16.09
N GLY A 222 -3.70 10.83 14.80
CA GLY A 222 -3.26 9.73 13.94
C GLY A 222 -4.41 8.85 13.43
N HIS A 223 -5.62 9.41 13.35
CA HIS A 223 -6.73 8.78 12.63
C HIS A 223 -6.59 9.05 11.13
N MET A 224 -7.08 8.10 10.33
CA MET A 224 -7.11 8.22 8.88
C MET A 224 -8.51 7.90 8.35
N VAL A 225 -8.93 8.64 7.34
CA VAL A 225 -10.18 8.40 6.60
C VAL A 225 -9.85 7.83 5.23
N THR A 226 -10.62 6.85 4.81
CA THR A 226 -10.70 6.30 3.45
C THR A 226 -12.14 5.84 3.18
N ASN A 227 -12.40 5.12 2.09
CA ASN A 227 -13.73 4.58 1.83
C ASN A 227 -13.99 3.24 2.55
N HIS A 228 -15.27 2.92 2.78
CA HIS A 228 -15.73 1.63 3.26
C HIS A 228 -15.37 0.51 2.26
N HIS A 229 -15.57 0.73 0.95
CA HIS A 229 -15.22 -0.28 -0.05
C HIS A 229 -13.72 -0.58 -0.10
N CYS A 230 -12.86 0.35 0.37
CA CYS A 230 -11.42 0.12 0.58
C CYS A 230 -11.18 -0.72 1.84
N ILE A 231 -11.65 -0.25 3.00
CA ILE A 231 -11.44 -0.91 4.30
C ILE A 231 -12.79 -1.07 5.01
N SER A 232 -13.40 -2.25 4.91
CA SER A 232 -14.71 -2.53 5.54
C SER A 232 -14.61 -3.40 6.79
N THR A 233 -13.48 -4.05 7.03
CA THR A 233 -13.27 -4.98 8.15
C THR A 233 -11.94 -4.75 8.84
N GLN A 234 -11.80 -5.25 10.08
CA GLN A 234 -10.50 -5.24 10.76
C GLN A 234 -9.45 -6.04 9.97
N ALA A 235 -9.82 -7.13 9.31
CA ALA A 235 -8.90 -7.91 8.48
C ALA A 235 -8.33 -7.06 7.34
N HIS A 236 -9.14 -6.23 6.68
CA HIS A 236 -8.65 -5.29 5.68
C HIS A 236 -7.70 -4.26 6.29
N ALA A 237 -8.06 -3.65 7.44
CA ALA A 237 -7.21 -2.69 8.12
C ALA A 237 -5.87 -3.29 8.58
N SER A 238 -5.89 -4.56 9.03
CA SER A 238 -4.69 -5.29 9.47
C SER A 238 -3.74 -5.67 8.32
N ASN A 239 -4.22 -5.65 7.07
CA ASN A 239 -3.46 -6.00 5.88
C ASN A 239 -3.35 -4.82 4.90
N THR A 240 -3.31 -3.59 5.40
CA THR A 240 -3.17 -2.38 4.60
C THR A 240 -1.83 -1.69 4.88
N GLU A 241 -1.08 -1.42 3.82
CA GLU A 241 0.09 -0.53 3.88
C GLU A 241 -0.35 0.93 3.72
N PHE A 242 0.20 1.79 4.57
CA PHE A 242 -0.03 3.23 4.58
C PHE A 242 1.26 3.95 4.20
N GLU A 243 1.35 4.38 2.94
CA GLU A 243 2.56 4.94 2.35
C GLU A 243 2.42 6.44 2.11
N PHE A 244 3.22 7.22 2.84
CA PHE A 244 3.26 8.68 2.73
C PHE A 244 4.40 9.13 1.82
N MET A 245 4.28 10.32 1.24
CA MET A 245 5.28 10.94 0.38
C MET A 245 5.67 10.07 -0.84
N ALA A 246 4.76 9.23 -1.29
CA ALA A 246 4.93 8.48 -2.53
C ALA A 246 4.75 9.43 -3.72
N GLU A 247 5.80 10.18 -4.07
CA GLU A 247 5.78 11.22 -5.10
C GLU A 247 7.17 11.43 -5.70
N GLY A 248 7.24 12.02 -6.89
CA GLY A 248 8.50 12.34 -7.53
C GLY A 248 9.26 13.45 -6.80
N SER A 249 10.57 13.52 -6.98
CA SER A 249 11.42 14.59 -6.42
C SER A 249 11.22 15.95 -7.10
N SER A 250 10.57 15.98 -8.27
CA SER A 250 10.25 17.19 -9.01
C SER A 250 9.04 16.98 -9.94
N CYS A 251 8.49 18.08 -10.48
CA CYS A 251 7.39 18.04 -11.45
C CYS A 251 7.71 17.25 -12.73
N SER A 252 8.98 17.09 -13.10
CA SER A 252 9.41 16.38 -14.31
C SER A 252 9.57 14.86 -14.10
N VAL A 253 9.50 14.38 -12.85
CA VAL A 253 9.59 12.95 -12.54
C VAL A 253 8.22 12.33 -12.75
N ASN A 254 8.10 11.47 -13.76
CA ASN A 254 6.86 10.76 -14.05
C ASN A 254 6.66 9.58 -13.10
N CYS A 255 5.63 9.63 -12.28
CA CYS A 255 5.23 8.58 -11.35
C CYS A 255 3.94 7.86 -11.77
N ALA A 256 3.52 7.99 -13.05
CA ALA A 256 2.28 7.43 -13.57
C ALA A 256 2.40 5.90 -13.86
N ARG A 257 2.71 5.14 -12.83
CA ARG A 257 2.73 3.68 -12.79
C ARG A 257 2.50 3.24 -11.33
N ALA A 258 1.82 2.11 -11.15
CA ALA A 258 1.59 1.55 -9.83
C ALA A 258 2.89 1.40 -9.03
N ARG A 259 2.89 1.85 -7.80
CA ARG A 259 4.05 1.91 -6.88
C ARG A 259 5.29 2.65 -7.42
N ALA A 260 5.20 3.37 -8.53
CA ALA A 260 6.26 4.28 -8.92
C ALA A 260 6.45 5.37 -7.85
N CYS A 261 7.67 5.91 -7.76
CA CYS A 261 8.01 6.94 -6.79
C CYS A 261 7.70 6.50 -5.35
N VAL A 262 8.43 5.48 -4.90
CA VAL A 262 8.28 4.90 -3.57
C VAL A 262 8.43 5.98 -2.50
N GLY A 263 7.47 6.02 -1.60
CA GLY A 263 7.45 6.88 -0.42
C GLY A 263 7.91 6.15 0.85
N ASN A 264 7.34 6.56 1.97
CA ASN A 264 7.61 5.98 3.26
C ASN A 264 6.41 5.15 3.72
N ILE A 265 6.52 3.81 3.74
CA ILE A 265 5.55 2.97 4.43
C ILE A 265 5.74 3.20 5.92
N ARG A 266 4.73 3.82 6.55
CA ARG A 266 4.78 4.22 7.96
C ARG A 266 3.98 3.29 8.86
N ALA A 267 3.08 2.53 8.27
CA ALA A 267 2.33 1.48 8.95
C ALA A 267 1.92 0.42 7.92
N SER A 268 1.93 -0.83 8.35
CA SER A 268 1.49 -1.99 7.55
C SER A 268 0.18 -2.58 8.09
N TYR A 269 -0.40 -1.93 9.09
CA TYR A 269 -1.71 -2.25 9.68
C TYR A 269 -2.32 -1.03 10.35
N ALA A 270 -3.61 -1.11 10.61
CA ALA A 270 -4.35 -0.15 11.42
C ALA A 270 -5.44 -0.84 12.24
N THR A 271 -5.95 -0.15 13.25
CA THR A 271 -7.16 -0.54 13.96
C THR A 271 -8.37 0.09 13.28
N LEU A 272 -9.34 -0.71 12.86
CA LEU A 272 -10.61 -0.20 12.36
C LEU A 272 -11.43 0.37 13.52
N ILE A 273 -11.69 1.67 13.47
CA ILE A 273 -12.58 2.33 14.45
C ILE A 273 -14.04 2.17 14.01
N TYR A 274 -14.32 2.44 12.74
CA TYR A 274 -15.65 2.30 12.18
C TYR A 274 -15.64 2.32 10.65
N ALA A 275 -16.56 1.60 10.04
CA ALA A 275 -16.82 1.65 8.60
C ALA A 275 -18.33 1.75 8.35
N ASP A 276 -18.74 2.69 7.49
CA ASP A 276 -20.14 2.97 7.16
C ASP A 276 -20.37 2.72 5.66
N GLU A 277 -21.14 1.69 5.35
CA GLU A 277 -21.44 1.33 3.96
C GLU A 277 -22.32 2.39 3.27
N GLY A 278 -23.27 2.97 4.01
CA GLY A 278 -24.22 3.96 3.45
C GLY A 278 -23.59 5.29 3.09
N LEU A 279 -22.56 5.71 3.82
CA LEU A 279 -21.73 6.89 3.55
C LEU A 279 -20.39 6.55 2.91
N ASP A 280 -20.16 5.27 2.64
CA ASP A 280 -18.95 4.75 2.04
C ASP A 280 -17.67 5.37 2.63
N TYR A 281 -17.53 5.39 3.96
CA TYR A 281 -16.32 5.82 4.63
C TYR A 281 -15.83 4.79 5.66
N ALA A 282 -14.54 4.77 5.87
CA ALA A 282 -13.88 4.07 6.97
C ALA A 282 -13.00 5.04 7.76
N LEU A 283 -13.07 4.95 9.09
CA LEU A 283 -12.17 5.60 10.01
C LEU A 283 -11.27 4.55 10.66
N VAL A 284 -9.98 4.66 10.45
CA VAL A 284 -8.98 3.77 11.04
C VAL A 284 -8.03 4.56 11.95
N LYS A 285 -7.40 3.86 12.90
CA LYS A 285 -6.37 4.41 13.76
C LYS A 285 -5.04 3.76 13.43
N LEU A 286 -4.05 4.56 13.03
CA LEU A 286 -2.70 4.09 12.79
C LEU A 286 -2.00 3.72 14.12
N PRO A 287 -1.06 2.73 14.12
CA PRO A 287 -0.35 2.32 15.33
C PRO A 287 0.54 3.44 15.91
N ILE A 288 0.89 4.41 15.07
CA ILE A 288 1.67 5.60 15.45
C ILE A 288 0.95 6.87 15.02
N ASN A 289 1.09 7.94 15.79
CA ASN A 289 0.48 9.23 15.43
C ASN A 289 1.39 10.00 14.47
N LEU A 290 1.03 9.97 13.19
CA LEU A 290 1.75 10.64 12.10
C LEU A 290 1.28 12.07 11.81
N SER A 291 0.26 12.56 12.53
CA SER A 291 -0.29 13.91 12.32
C SER A 291 0.71 15.04 12.59
N ARG A 292 1.78 14.75 13.36
CA ARG A 292 2.87 15.70 13.60
C ARG A 292 3.89 15.73 12.47
N ASP A 293 4.10 14.59 11.80
CA ASP A 293 5.11 14.43 10.75
C ASP A 293 4.60 14.95 9.39
N TYR A 294 3.34 14.64 9.07
CA TYR A 294 2.74 14.92 7.76
C TYR A 294 1.62 15.96 7.78
N GLY A 295 1.32 16.52 8.96
CA GLY A 295 0.12 17.33 9.13
C GLY A 295 -1.15 16.48 9.18
N TYR A 296 -2.30 17.16 9.24
CA TYR A 296 -3.62 16.54 9.17
C TYR A 296 -4.62 17.49 8.53
N LEU A 297 -5.68 16.92 7.98
CA LEU A 297 -6.79 17.68 7.40
C LEU A 297 -7.95 17.78 8.38
N ARG A 298 -8.82 18.74 8.12
CA ARG A 298 -10.04 18.98 8.89
C ARG A 298 -11.24 19.00 7.96
N LEU A 299 -12.32 18.38 8.38
CA LEU A 299 -13.60 18.43 7.70
C LEU A 299 -14.25 19.81 7.92
N ARG A 300 -14.79 20.40 6.86
CA ARG A 300 -15.59 21.62 6.97
C ARG A 300 -16.99 21.31 7.50
N SER A 301 -17.38 21.94 8.61
CA SER A 301 -18.64 21.64 9.29
C SER A 301 -19.88 21.92 8.44
N ASN A 302 -19.83 22.92 7.57
CA ASN A 302 -20.93 23.30 6.68
C ASN A 302 -20.95 22.58 5.33
N GLY A 303 -19.94 21.72 5.07
CA GLY A 303 -19.82 20.99 3.82
C GLY A 303 -19.36 21.83 2.63
N ALA A 304 -19.60 21.28 1.43
CA ALA A 304 -19.28 21.93 0.17
C ALA A 304 -20.24 23.06 -0.17
N THR A 305 -19.75 24.04 -0.95
CA THR A 305 -20.52 25.14 -1.49
C THR A 305 -20.55 25.13 -3.01
N MET A 306 -21.68 25.45 -3.65
CA MET A 306 -21.78 25.53 -5.10
C MET A 306 -20.74 26.48 -5.70
N ASN A 307 -20.13 26.06 -6.80
CA ASN A 307 -19.13 26.80 -7.58
C ASN A 307 -17.85 27.16 -6.82
N GLU A 308 -17.63 26.62 -5.61
CA GLU A 308 -16.34 26.82 -4.94
C GLU A 308 -15.24 26.01 -5.64
N ARG A 309 -14.04 26.61 -5.74
CA ARG A 309 -12.88 25.94 -6.27
C ARG A 309 -12.40 24.86 -5.33
N VAL A 310 -12.14 23.69 -5.89
CA VAL A 310 -11.65 22.52 -5.14
C VAL A 310 -10.45 21.88 -5.83
N TYR A 311 -9.72 21.09 -5.07
CA TYR A 311 -8.64 20.24 -5.59
C TYR A 311 -8.65 18.89 -4.86
N VAL A 312 -8.07 17.87 -5.51
CA VAL A 312 -8.04 16.49 -5.00
C VAL A 312 -6.63 15.95 -5.05
N PRO A 313 -5.92 15.89 -3.92
CA PRO A 313 -4.69 15.11 -3.82
C PRO A 313 -5.04 13.62 -3.71
N GLN A 314 -4.39 12.77 -4.51
CA GLN A 314 -4.80 11.40 -4.75
C GLN A 314 -3.67 10.50 -5.24
N HIS A 315 -3.90 9.18 -5.22
CA HIS A 315 -3.03 8.15 -5.79
C HIS A 315 -3.76 7.34 -6.87
N PRO A 316 -4.06 7.95 -8.04
CA PRO A 316 -4.80 7.29 -9.11
C PRO A 316 -4.01 6.07 -9.58
N ALA A 317 -4.68 4.94 -9.82
CA ALA A 317 -4.10 3.67 -10.24
C ALA A 317 -2.91 3.18 -9.37
N GLY A 318 -2.85 3.61 -8.10
CA GLY A 318 -1.70 3.34 -7.23
C GLY A 318 -0.41 4.06 -7.64
N TRP A 319 -0.50 5.08 -8.49
CA TRP A 319 0.62 5.90 -8.94
C TRP A 319 1.22 6.73 -7.78
N GLY A 320 2.34 7.39 -8.05
CA GLY A 320 2.80 8.47 -7.18
C GLY A 320 1.73 9.54 -7.03
N LYS A 321 1.83 10.30 -5.94
CA LYS A 321 0.82 11.32 -5.58
C LYS A 321 0.63 12.36 -6.67
N ARG A 322 -0.60 12.53 -7.09
CA ARG A 322 -1.04 13.57 -8.03
C ARG A 322 -2.02 14.51 -7.36
N ILE A 323 -2.13 15.71 -7.89
CA ILE A 323 -3.16 16.67 -7.49
C ILE A 323 -3.99 17.01 -8.73
N ALA A 324 -5.28 16.71 -8.68
CA ALA A 324 -6.24 17.21 -9.65
C ALA A 324 -6.75 18.57 -9.17
N MET A 325 -6.48 19.62 -9.95
CA MET A 325 -6.83 21.01 -9.60
C MET A 325 -7.49 21.74 -10.76
N LYS A 326 -7.33 21.21 -11.97
CA LYS A 326 -7.85 21.76 -13.21
C LYS A 326 -8.66 20.72 -13.96
N THR A 327 -9.55 21.21 -14.82
CA THR A 327 -10.28 20.46 -15.84
C THR A 327 -9.89 21.03 -17.21
N ASP A 328 -10.42 20.47 -18.30
CA ASP A 328 -10.22 21.01 -19.66
C ASP A 328 -10.69 22.46 -19.77
N ASP A 329 -11.71 22.85 -19.00
CA ASP A 329 -12.32 24.18 -19.01
C ASP A 329 -11.70 25.18 -18.01
N GLY A 330 -10.74 24.76 -17.19
CA GLY A 330 -10.09 25.65 -16.23
C GLY A 330 -9.94 25.09 -14.83
N TRP A 331 -10.30 25.86 -13.81
CA TRP A 331 -10.19 25.41 -12.41
C TRP A 331 -11.34 24.49 -12.03
N GLY A 332 -11.01 23.39 -11.35
CA GLY A 332 -11.98 22.48 -10.79
C GLY A 332 -12.89 23.16 -9.74
N SER A 333 -14.17 22.90 -9.82
CA SER A 333 -15.15 23.46 -8.89
C SER A 333 -16.27 22.46 -8.60
N VAL A 334 -16.99 22.70 -7.50
CA VAL A 334 -18.23 21.97 -7.16
C VAL A 334 -19.32 22.35 -8.14
N THR A 335 -19.87 21.36 -8.85
CA THR A 335 -20.89 21.56 -9.89
C THR A 335 -22.29 21.12 -9.46
N SER A 336 -22.40 20.32 -8.39
CA SER A 336 -23.67 19.94 -7.77
C SER A 336 -23.48 19.61 -6.30
N LEU A 337 -24.51 19.84 -5.48
CA LEU A 337 -24.59 19.39 -4.09
C LEU A 337 -25.62 18.26 -3.90
N ASN A 338 -26.28 17.87 -4.97
CA ASN A 338 -27.38 16.91 -4.95
C ASN A 338 -27.35 15.99 -6.17
N MET A 339 -26.16 15.50 -6.53
CA MET A 339 -26.02 14.53 -7.63
C MET A 339 -26.46 13.16 -7.14
N GLY A 340 -27.18 12.43 -8.00
CA GLY A 340 -27.36 10.99 -7.87
C GLY A 340 -26.15 10.26 -8.41
N GLY A 341 -26.02 8.99 -8.10
CA GLY A 341 -24.91 8.13 -8.56
C GLY A 341 -24.80 6.92 -7.66
N CYS A 342 -23.62 6.68 -7.09
CA CYS A 342 -23.39 5.57 -6.15
C CYS A 342 -24.19 5.74 -4.84
N ALA A 343 -24.53 6.98 -4.47
CA ALA A 343 -25.41 7.32 -3.38
C ALA A 343 -26.27 8.57 -3.74
N PRO A 344 -27.35 8.88 -3.02
CA PRO A 344 -28.09 10.12 -3.22
C PRO A 344 -27.36 11.32 -2.59
N ASN A 345 -27.70 12.53 -3.05
CA ASN A 345 -27.27 13.80 -2.46
C ASN A 345 -25.75 13.98 -2.35
N GLN A 346 -25.05 13.69 -3.45
CA GLN A 346 -23.60 13.77 -3.50
C GLN A 346 -23.11 15.13 -4.03
N VAL A 347 -21.90 15.48 -3.60
CA VAL A 347 -21.12 16.58 -4.19
C VAL A 347 -20.51 16.09 -5.50
N ALA A 348 -20.68 16.87 -6.59
CA ALA A 348 -20.15 16.53 -7.90
C ALA A 348 -19.11 17.54 -8.39
N TYR A 349 -18.16 17.07 -9.20
CA TYR A 349 -17.08 17.86 -9.80
C TYR A 349 -16.45 17.11 -10.98
N TYR A 350 -15.76 17.83 -11.88
CA TYR A 350 -15.12 17.28 -13.07
C TYR A 350 -13.59 17.11 -12.96
N LEU A 351 -13.04 17.19 -11.75
CA LEU A 351 -11.62 16.89 -11.54
C LEU A 351 -11.35 15.40 -11.80
N ASP A 352 -10.25 15.13 -12.52
CA ASP A 352 -9.90 13.79 -12.98
C ASP A 352 -9.49 12.87 -11.83
N THR A 353 -10.06 11.67 -11.81
CA THR A 353 -9.75 10.58 -10.88
C THR A 353 -9.62 9.28 -11.64
N GLN A 354 -9.03 8.27 -11.04
CA GLN A 354 -8.94 6.92 -11.57
C GLN A 354 -9.03 5.92 -10.42
N GLY A 355 -9.24 4.64 -10.70
CA GLY A 355 -9.18 3.60 -9.69
C GLY A 355 -7.98 3.74 -8.77
N GLY A 356 -8.18 3.72 -7.47
CA GLY A 356 -7.16 4.07 -6.48
C GLY A 356 -7.29 5.48 -5.90
N SER A 357 -8.02 6.38 -6.57
CA SER A 357 -8.37 7.69 -6.01
C SER A 357 -9.45 7.61 -4.93
N SER A 358 -10.17 6.49 -4.84
CA SER A 358 -11.15 6.19 -3.79
C SER A 358 -10.61 6.54 -2.41
N GLY A 359 -11.38 7.33 -1.64
CA GLY A 359 -10.99 7.82 -0.31
C GLY A 359 -10.20 9.14 -0.32
N SER A 360 -9.95 9.74 -1.48
CA SER A 360 -9.27 11.04 -1.57
C SER A 360 -10.09 12.17 -0.95
N PRO A 361 -9.44 13.15 -0.30
CA PRO A 361 -10.11 14.34 0.19
C PRO A 361 -10.39 15.31 -0.96
N VAL A 362 -11.62 15.79 -1.07
CA VAL A 362 -11.95 16.94 -1.90
C VAL A 362 -11.79 18.19 -1.03
N ILE A 363 -10.82 19.03 -1.37
CA ILE A 363 -10.37 20.12 -0.51
C ILE A 363 -10.74 21.46 -1.15
N SER A 364 -11.33 22.36 -0.37
CA SER A 364 -11.58 23.73 -0.80
C SER A 364 -10.28 24.51 -0.99
N TYR A 365 -10.14 25.18 -2.11
CA TYR A 365 -8.98 26.02 -2.40
C TYR A 365 -8.91 27.27 -1.51
N SER A 366 -10.03 27.75 -1.00
CA SER A 366 -10.11 29.01 -0.23
C SER A 366 -9.58 28.88 1.20
N ASP A 367 -9.81 27.75 1.86
CA ASP A 367 -9.53 27.57 3.29
C ASP A 367 -8.81 26.27 3.62
N ASN A 368 -8.50 25.43 2.61
CA ASN A 368 -7.85 24.13 2.74
C ASN A 368 -8.56 23.15 3.70
N THR A 369 -9.88 23.25 3.82
CA THR A 369 -10.70 22.28 4.55
C THR A 369 -11.27 21.23 3.60
N VAL A 370 -11.44 20.01 4.09
CA VAL A 370 -12.08 18.93 3.33
C VAL A 370 -13.57 19.18 3.28
N VAL A 371 -14.12 19.33 2.08
CA VAL A 371 -15.55 19.58 1.83
C VAL A 371 -16.30 18.32 1.44
N ALA A 372 -15.59 17.29 0.94
CA ALA A 372 -16.17 15.99 0.63
C ALA A 372 -15.11 14.88 0.59
N LEU A 373 -15.56 13.62 0.64
CA LEU A 373 -14.77 12.40 0.49
C LEU A 373 -15.09 11.76 -0.87
N HIS A 374 -14.12 11.72 -1.76
CA HIS A 374 -14.27 11.07 -3.08
C HIS A 374 -14.54 9.56 -2.95
N HIS A 375 -15.52 9.05 -3.69
CA HIS A 375 -15.86 7.64 -3.62
C HIS A 375 -16.45 7.01 -4.90
N CYS A 376 -16.81 7.82 -5.88
CA CYS A 376 -17.49 7.30 -7.06
C CYS A 376 -17.10 8.08 -8.31
N GLY A 377 -16.61 7.37 -9.29
CA GLY A 377 -16.28 7.91 -10.59
C GLY A 377 -17.49 8.14 -11.47
N GLY A 378 -17.24 8.88 -12.51
CA GLY A 378 -18.18 9.29 -13.52
C GLY A 378 -17.83 10.69 -14.04
N CYS A 379 -18.53 11.15 -15.06
CA CYS A 379 -18.40 12.52 -15.52
C CYS A 379 -19.75 13.25 -15.36
N PRO A 380 -19.95 13.90 -14.20
CA PRO A 380 -18.98 14.25 -13.15
C PRO A 380 -18.67 13.11 -12.18
N ASN A 381 -17.50 13.17 -11.53
CA ASN A 381 -17.15 12.40 -10.35
C ASN A 381 -17.94 12.86 -9.13
N THR A 382 -18.16 11.98 -8.16
CA THR A 382 -18.97 12.31 -6.97
C THR A 382 -18.30 11.94 -5.65
N ALA A 383 -18.71 12.66 -4.59
CA ALA A 383 -18.13 12.55 -3.25
C ALA A 383 -19.20 12.73 -2.16
N ILE A 384 -18.95 12.13 -1.00
CA ILE A 384 -19.78 12.29 0.19
C ILE A 384 -19.48 13.63 0.86
N ASN A 385 -20.51 14.46 1.07
CA ASN A 385 -20.35 15.76 1.70
C ASN A 385 -19.80 15.65 3.14
N SER A 386 -18.84 16.50 3.50
CA SER A 386 -18.14 16.44 4.80
C SER A 386 -19.08 16.60 6.01
N ASN A 387 -20.17 17.35 5.89
CA ASN A 387 -21.16 17.50 6.97
C ASN A 387 -21.84 16.16 7.31
N ASN A 388 -22.08 15.29 6.33
CA ASN A 388 -22.64 13.94 6.57
C ASN A 388 -21.68 13.08 7.36
N LEU A 389 -20.39 13.12 7.03
CA LEU A 389 -19.33 12.41 7.75
C LEU A 389 -19.23 12.91 9.20
N ILE A 390 -19.20 14.23 9.41
CA ILE A 390 -19.14 14.85 10.73
C ILE A 390 -20.33 14.43 11.59
N ASN A 391 -21.54 14.52 11.04
CA ASN A 391 -22.77 14.18 11.76
C ASN A 391 -22.80 12.70 12.16
N ASN A 392 -22.38 11.81 11.27
CA ASN A 392 -22.30 10.38 11.56
C ASN A 392 -21.25 10.09 12.65
N MET A 393 -20.03 10.63 12.50
CA MET A 393 -18.94 10.44 13.49
C MET A 393 -19.28 11.02 14.86
N ARG A 394 -19.97 12.20 14.92
CA ARG A 394 -20.44 12.80 16.17
C ARG A 394 -21.49 11.95 16.85
N TRP A 395 -22.48 11.51 16.09
CA TRP A 395 -23.54 10.65 16.62
C TRP A 395 -22.99 9.37 17.24
N ARG A 396 -21.91 8.84 16.66
CA ARG A 396 -21.23 7.63 17.14
C ARG A 396 -20.18 7.89 18.23
N GLY A 397 -19.86 9.14 18.53
CA GLY A 397 -18.83 9.49 19.50
C GLY A 397 -17.40 9.15 19.07
N ILE A 398 -17.14 9.06 17.76
CA ILE A 398 -15.84 8.65 17.19
C ILE A 398 -15.12 9.80 16.44
N LEU A 399 -15.64 11.00 16.47
CA LEU A 399 -15.02 12.14 15.79
C LEU A 399 -13.69 12.50 16.46
N PRO A 400 -12.54 12.43 15.74
CA PRO A 400 -11.24 12.69 16.33
C PRO A 400 -11.07 14.14 16.81
N ALA A 401 -10.14 14.35 17.74
CA ALA A 401 -9.77 15.70 18.18
C ALA A 401 -9.22 16.53 17.01
N ASN A 402 -9.63 17.80 16.91
CA ASN A 402 -9.26 18.74 15.86
C ASN A 402 -9.65 18.29 14.43
N ALA A 403 -10.64 17.40 14.30
CA ALA A 403 -11.10 16.87 13.02
C ALA A 403 -12.02 17.85 12.25
N CYS A 404 -12.53 18.91 12.88
CA CYS A 404 -13.41 19.89 12.25
C CYS A 404 -12.78 21.30 12.20
N ALA A 405 -13.18 22.03 11.16
CA ALA A 405 -12.93 23.47 10.99
C ALA A 405 -14.25 24.22 11.07
#